data_711607d26c0b4c88ab2f81ab8f2e74f6
#
_entry.id   711607d26c0b4c88ab2f81ab8f2e74f6
#
_cell.length_a   1.000
_cell.length_b   1.000
_cell.length_c   1.000
_cell.angle_alpha   90.00
_cell.angle_beta   90.00
_cell.angle_gamma   90.00
#
_symmetry.space_group_name_H-M   'P 1'
#
loop_
_entity.id
_entity.type
_entity.pdbx_description
1 polymer ?
#
loop_
_entity_poly.entity_id
_entity_poly.type
_entity_poly.pdbx_seq_one_letter_code
_entity_poly.pdbx_strand_id
1 'polypeptide(L)'
;RDVLGSRGLGDVYKRQNLTSLGIQDNNPDIGIMIERDGYVFAGLSQMVGGWTSPENYKQADVAVIDTKTDKLVKMISEKTSGFSQATRPIDPKSLFMDEKGDIYISCLGNFGMVAGHKAGILRIKKGETDFDPTYHWTITGASIEGEEKVAGFAASICYAANGKAYGYIDIPGYYKPGETGHGAIASRAVVFDLYNQKMKKIEGLDLSNGYGVLVSKYKDGLAIANASTTTKGIYYLNPQTDKINPIPMITTIGNPMAIEWFGN
;
A
#
# COMPACT_ATOMS: atom_id res chain seq x y z
N ARG A 1 28.40 16.83 -18.20
CA ARG A 1 28.75 16.50 -19.60
C ARG A 1 27.61 15.64 -20.10
N ASP A 2 26.80 16.17 -21.00
CA ASP A 2 25.72 15.44 -21.62
C ASP A 2 26.27 14.23 -22.36
N VAL A 3 25.78 13.06 -22.03
CA VAL A 3 26.14 11.83 -22.72
C VAL A 3 25.52 11.89 -24.10
N LEU A 4 26.31 11.84 -25.15
CA LEU A 4 25.93 11.96 -26.57
C LEU A 4 24.86 10.96 -27.06
N GLY A 5 24.38 10.07 -26.22
CA GLY A 5 23.35 9.07 -26.54
C GLY A 5 21.91 9.46 -26.20
N SER A 6 21.67 10.52 -25.45
CA SER A 6 20.32 10.92 -25.02
C SER A 6 19.66 11.99 -25.89
N ARG A 7 20.30 12.38 -26.98
CA ARG A 7 19.83 13.49 -27.86
C ARG A 7 18.55 13.23 -28.66
N GLY A 8 17.90 12.11 -28.48
CA GLY A 8 16.67 11.81 -29.22
C GLY A 8 15.39 11.81 -28.40
N LEU A 9 15.48 11.83 -27.06
CA LEU A 9 14.32 11.61 -26.22
C LEU A 9 13.89 12.82 -25.39
N GLY A 10 14.53 13.97 -25.58
CA GLY A 10 14.14 15.21 -24.90
C GLY A 10 14.07 15.06 -23.38
N ASP A 11 15.04 14.35 -22.80
CA ASP A 11 15.07 14.05 -21.37
C ASP A 11 15.23 15.33 -20.56
N VAL A 12 14.12 15.95 -20.27
CA VAL A 12 14.06 16.98 -19.24
C VAL A 12 13.94 16.26 -17.90
N TYR A 13 15.09 15.99 -17.27
CA TYR A 13 15.11 15.52 -15.89
C TYR A 13 14.66 16.67 -14.98
N LYS A 14 13.45 16.54 -14.47
CA LYS A 14 12.97 17.39 -13.40
C LYS A 14 13.42 16.80 -12.07
N ARG A 15 14.19 17.56 -11.30
CA ARG A 15 14.70 17.15 -10.00
C ARG A 15 14.13 18.05 -8.92
N GLN A 16 13.50 17.43 -7.93
CA GLN A 16 13.05 18.09 -6.73
C GLN A 16 13.92 17.66 -5.55
N ASN A 17 14.50 18.63 -4.85
CA ASN A 17 15.20 18.33 -3.61
C ASN A 17 14.20 18.35 -2.45
N LEU A 18 13.97 17.20 -1.82
CA LEU A 18 13.06 17.02 -0.68
C LEU A 18 13.79 16.68 0.62
N THR A 19 15.12 16.84 0.68
CA THR A 19 15.91 16.51 1.88
C THR A 19 15.44 17.26 3.12
N SER A 20 14.95 18.49 2.97
CA SER A 20 14.41 19.30 4.06
C SER A 20 13.09 18.75 4.67
N LEU A 21 12.46 17.77 4.03
CA LEU A 21 11.28 17.09 4.55
C LEU A 21 11.63 15.87 5.38
N GLY A 22 12.87 15.35 5.24
CA GLY A 22 13.34 14.22 6.02
C GLY A 22 13.54 14.57 7.49
N ILE A 23 13.19 13.65 8.36
CA ILE A 23 13.44 13.74 9.78
C ILE A 23 14.81 13.14 10.12
N GLN A 24 15.53 13.73 11.05
CA GLN A 24 16.81 13.26 11.61
C GLN A 24 17.96 12.99 10.61
N ASP A 25 17.74 12.26 9.52
CA ASP A 25 18.76 11.86 8.54
C ASP A 25 18.69 12.62 7.21
N ASN A 26 17.81 13.61 7.10
CA ASN A 26 17.53 14.37 5.88
C ASN A 26 17.07 13.52 4.69
N ASN A 27 16.51 12.34 4.94
CA ASN A 27 15.92 11.47 3.95
C ASN A 27 14.45 11.22 4.26
N PRO A 28 13.47 11.76 3.50
CA PRO A 28 12.06 11.53 3.76
C PRO A 28 11.57 10.14 3.32
N ASP A 29 12.41 9.32 2.71
CA ASP A 29 12.08 8.01 2.14
C ASP A 29 10.83 8.09 1.26
N ILE A 30 11.00 8.70 0.09
CA ILE A 30 9.91 8.89 -0.85
C ILE A 30 9.42 7.51 -1.31
N GLY A 31 8.16 7.25 -1.04
CA GLY A 31 7.47 6.03 -1.46
C GLY A 31 6.80 6.19 -2.82
N ILE A 32 5.51 5.87 -2.87
CA ILE A 32 4.74 5.91 -4.11
C ILE A 32 4.20 7.32 -4.36
N MET A 33 4.11 7.67 -5.64
CA MET A 33 3.62 8.98 -6.10
C MET A 33 2.46 8.80 -7.07
N ILE A 34 1.53 9.76 -7.05
CA ILE A 34 0.44 9.86 -8.03
C ILE A 34 0.27 11.33 -8.45
N GLU A 35 -0.03 11.54 -9.73
CA GLU A 35 -0.39 12.86 -10.24
C GLU A 35 -1.91 13.01 -10.27
N ARG A 36 -2.41 14.19 -9.85
CA ARG A 36 -3.80 14.57 -9.99
C ARG A 36 -3.94 16.10 -10.04
N ASP A 37 -4.69 16.60 -11.00
CA ASP A 37 -5.07 18.01 -11.14
C ASP A 37 -3.86 18.98 -11.14
N GLY A 38 -2.72 18.58 -11.72
CA GLY A 38 -1.50 19.36 -11.79
C GLY A 38 -0.64 19.33 -10.53
N TYR A 39 -0.89 18.39 -9.62
CA TYR A 39 -0.06 18.13 -8.44
C TYR A 39 0.40 16.69 -8.39
N VAL A 40 1.64 16.48 -7.98
CA VAL A 40 2.14 15.16 -7.57
C VAL A 40 1.99 15.04 -6.06
N PHE A 41 1.38 13.97 -5.61
CA PHE A 41 1.28 13.56 -4.21
C PHE A 41 2.26 12.43 -3.97
N ALA A 42 3.27 12.66 -3.13
CA ALA A 42 4.31 11.69 -2.84
C ALA A 42 4.25 11.27 -1.36
N GLY A 43 3.96 10.00 -1.09
CA GLY A 43 3.98 9.46 0.27
C GLY A 43 5.40 9.43 0.82
N LEU A 44 5.57 9.82 2.09
CA LEU A 44 6.85 9.83 2.78
C LEU A 44 6.83 8.79 3.90
N SER A 45 7.78 7.86 3.87
CA SER A 45 7.84 6.79 4.87
C SER A 45 8.63 7.17 6.12
N GLN A 46 9.50 8.20 6.03
CA GLN A 46 10.21 8.78 7.19
C GLN A 46 10.93 7.72 8.05
N MET A 47 11.63 6.78 7.42
CA MET A 47 12.40 5.75 8.11
C MET A 47 13.75 6.31 8.58
N VAL A 48 14.21 5.88 9.75
CA VAL A 48 15.49 6.32 10.30
C VAL A 48 16.30 5.13 10.79
N GLY A 49 17.46 4.92 10.22
CA GLY A 49 18.37 3.85 10.62
C GLY A 49 17.90 2.43 10.34
N GLY A 50 16.85 2.24 9.52
CA GLY A 50 16.28 0.93 9.19
C GLY A 50 14.95 1.03 8.48
N TRP A 51 13.98 0.19 8.85
CA TRP A 51 12.68 0.06 8.19
C TRP A 51 11.53 0.76 8.91
N THR A 52 11.81 1.47 10.00
CA THR A 52 10.78 2.07 10.86
C THR A 52 11.01 3.56 11.03
N SER A 53 9.92 4.30 11.19
CA SER A 53 9.99 5.68 11.70
C SER A 53 10.29 5.67 13.20
N PRO A 54 10.90 6.74 13.76
CA PRO A 54 11.14 6.85 15.19
C PRO A 54 9.87 6.72 16.03
N GLU A 55 10.00 6.17 17.25
CA GLU A 55 8.85 5.89 18.13
C GLU A 55 7.98 7.12 18.42
N ASN A 56 8.58 8.28 18.50
CA ASN A 56 7.87 9.55 18.74
C ASN A 56 7.31 10.20 17.46
N TYR A 57 7.54 9.61 16.28
CA TYR A 57 7.07 10.15 15.00
C TYR A 57 5.81 9.43 14.51
N LYS A 58 4.69 9.64 15.19
CA LYS A 58 3.39 9.01 14.94
C LYS A 58 2.54 9.87 14.00
N GLN A 59 2.98 10.01 12.76
CA GLN A 59 2.28 10.76 11.73
C GLN A 59 2.52 10.19 10.34
N ALA A 60 1.60 10.45 9.42
CA ALA A 60 1.71 10.12 8.01
C ALA A 60 1.87 11.40 7.20
N ASP A 61 2.90 11.45 6.37
CA ASP A 61 3.27 12.64 5.60
C ASP A 61 3.15 12.39 4.10
N VAL A 62 2.68 13.42 3.38
CA VAL A 62 2.65 13.44 1.91
C VAL A 62 3.21 14.78 1.43
N ALA A 63 4.17 14.75 0.53
CA ALA A 63 4.65 15.93 -0.17
C ALA A 63 3.71 16.24 -1.34
N VAL A 64 3.31 17.51 -1.47
CA VAL A 64 2.50 18.01 -2.59
C VAL A 64 3.39 18.91 -3.45
N ILE A 65 3.56 18.52 -4.72
CA ILE A 65 4.48 19.17 -5.68
C ILE A 65 3.66 19.67 -6.86
N ASP A 66 3.82 20.93 -7.23
CA ASP A 66 3.19 21.53 -8.41
C ASP A 66 3.91 21.07 -9.69
N THR A 67 3.19 20.50 -10.64
CA THR A 67 3.76 19.94 -11.88
C THR A 67 4.15 20.98 -12.93
N LYS A 68 3.66 22.21 -12.82
CA LYS A 68 4.00 23.32 -13.76
C LYS A 68 5.32 23.96 -13.38
N THR A 69 5.54 24.13 -12.08
CA THR A 69 6.72 24.81 -11.55
C THR A 69 7.79 23.82 -11.06
N ASP A 70 7.44 22.54 -10.89
CA ASP A 70 8.26 21.50 -10.28
C ASP A 70 8.74 21.87 -8.87
N LYS A 71 7.91 22.60 -8.12
CA LYS A 71 8.25 23.03 -6.77
C LYS A 71 7.38 22.36 -5.74
N LEU A 72 7.99 22.06 -4.59
CA LEU A 72 7.25 21.68 -3.40
C LEU A 72 6.28 22.80 -3.03
N VAL A 73 5.00 22.50 -2.93
CA VAL A 73 3.96 23.40 -2.45
C VAL A 73 3.90 23.36 -0.94
N LYS A 74 3.78 22.14 -0.40
CA LYS A 74 3.71 21.87 1.04
C LYS A 74 3.95 20.40 1.35
N MET A 75 4.21 20.10 2.61
CA MET A 75 4.03 18.78 3.19
C MET A 75 2.74 18.79 4.02
N ILE A 76 1.85 17.86 3.76
CA ILE A 76 0.67 17.62 4.58
C ILE A 76 0.94 16.47 5.53
N SER A 77 0.44 16.58 6.77
CA SER A 77 0.69 15.59 7.82
C SER A 77 -0.60 15.26 8.55
N GLU A 78 -0.87 13.97 8.72
CA GLU A 78 -1.91 13.48 9.62
C GLU A 78 -1.23 13.04 10.93
N LYS A 79 -1.63 13.67 12.07
CA LYS A 79 -0.93 13.54 13.37
C LYS A 79 -1.82 13.01 14.50
N THR A 80 -3.08 12.74 14.23
CA THR A 80 -4.08 12.49 15.28
C THR A 80 -4.45 11.01 15.41
N SER A 81 -4.39 10.24 14.33
CA SER A 81 -4.75 8.83 14.29
C SER A 81 -3.66 7.90 14.86
N GLY A 82 -2.42 8.36 14.90
CA GLY A 82 -1.24 7.54 15.20
C GLY A 82 -0.75 6.74 13.99
N PHE A 83 -1.21 7.06 12.77
CA PHE A 83 -0.71 6.44 11.55
C PHE A 83 0.74 6.87 11.30
N SER A 84 1.49 6.02 10.61
CA SER A 84 2.87 6.31 10.22
C SER A 84 3.23 5.61 8.90
N GLN A 85 4.29 6.08 8.26
CA GLN A 85 4.79 5.56 6.99
C GLN A 85 3.71 5.63 5.90
N ALA A 86 3.46 6.83 5.37
CA ALA A 86 2.58 7.01 4.24
C ALA A 86 3.15 6.28 3.01
N THR A 87 2.39 5.32 2.49
CA THR A 87 2.71 4.36 1.44
C THR A 87 3.75 3.28 1.85
N ARG A 88 3.75 2.18 1.10
CA ARG A 88 4.76 1.12 1.19
C ARG A 88 5.67 1.23 -0.04
N PRO A 89 6.94 1.62 0.10
CA PRO A 89 7.81 1.91 -1.06
C PRO A 89 7.96 0.76 -2.06
N ILE A 90 7.82 -0.49 -1.59
CA ILE A 90 7.91 -1.70 -2.43
C ILE A 90 6.55 -2.16 -2.99
N ASP A 91 5.44 -1.51 -2.63
CA ASP A 91 4.11 -1.79 -3.16
C ASP A 91 3.59 -0.57 -3.94
N PRO A 92 3.72 -0.57 -5.28
CA PRO A 92 3.32 0.57 -6.11
C PRO A 92 1.82 0.87 -6.06
N LYS A 93 1.03 -0.02 -5.47
CA LYS A 93 -0.43 0.12 -5.34
C LYS A 93 -0.87 0.63 -3.96
N SER A 94 0.09 0.91 -3.05
CA SER A 94 -0.21 1.47 -1.72
C SER A 94 -0.69 2.93 -1.73
N LEU A 95 -0.62 3.57 -2.89
CA LEU A 95 -1.22 4.88 -3.17
C LEU A 95 -1.97 4.76 -4.50
N PHE A 96 -3.26 5.07 -4.48
CA PHE A 96 -4.12 4.92 -5.65
C PHE A 96 -5.24 5.96 -5.66
N MET A 97 -5.91 6.09 -6.79
CA MET A 97 -7.07 6.97 -6.99
C MET A 97 -8.29 6.14 -7.41
N ASP A 98 -9.45 6.49 -6.87
CA ASP A 98 -10.71 5.90 -7.30
C ASP A 98 -11.29 6.65 -8.53
N GLU A 99 -12.42 6.13 -9.05
CA GLU A 99 -13.13 6.74 -10.20
C GLU A 99 -13.77 8.09 -9.91
N LYS A 100 -13.89 8.48 -8.64
CA LYS A 100 -14.35 9.81 -8.22
C LYS A 100 -13.22 10.83 -8.22
N GLY A 101 -11.97 10.35 -8.31
CA GLY A 101 -10.77 11.17 -8.24
C GLY A 101 -10.26 11.39 -6.80
N ASP A 102 -10.78 10.65 -5.82
CA ASP A 102 -10.25 10.65 -4.47
C ASP A 102 -8.97 9.81 -4.40
N ILE A 103 -7.92 10.33 -3.76
CA ILE A 103 -6.66 9.62 -3.55
C ILE A 103 -6.71 8.92 -2.20
N TYR A 104 -6.32 7.65 -2.18
CA TYR A 104 -6.20 6.84 -0.97
C TYR A 104 -4.75 6.48 -0.71
N ILE A 105 -4.33 6.57 0.53
CA ILE A 105 -2.96 6.34 1.00
C ILE A 105 -2.98 5.26 2.08
N SER A 106 -2.34 4.11 1.81
CA SER A 106 -2.15 3.04 2.79
C SER A 106 -0.94 3.32 3.66
N CYS A 107 -1.16 3.52 4.96
CA CYS A 107 -0.14 3.77 5.96
C CYS A 107 0.24 2.46 6.66
N LEU A 108 1.55 2.16 6.77
CA LEU A 108 2.03 0.86 7.25
C LEU A 108 2.05 0.70 8.78
N GLY A 109 2.08 1.78 9.54
CA GLY A 109 2.15 1.70 11.00
C GLY A 109 3.40 1.01 11.52
N ASN A 110 4.56 1.24 10.87
CA ASN A 110 5.82 0.57 11.21
C ASN A 110 5.71 -0.97 11.25
N PHE A 111 4.87 -1.57 10.39
CA PHE A 111 4.64 -3.02 10.34
C PHE A 111 4.21 -3.63 11.69
N GLY A 112 3.65 -2.82 12.60
CA GLY A 112 3.33 -3.25 13.97
C GLY A 112 4.54 -3.45 14.88
N MET A 113 5.75 -3.09 14.44
CA MET A 113 7.00 -3.30 15.21
C MET A 113 7.28 -2.20 16.24
N VAL A 114 6.66 -1.05 16.13
CA VAL A 114 6.88 0.10 17.03
C VAL A 114 5.62 0.41 17.81
N ALA A 115 5.72 0.45 19.11
CA ALA A 115 4.58 0.66 19.99
C ALA A 115 3.86 1.99 19.75
N GLY A 116 2.52 1.93 19.68
CA GLY A 116 1.67 3.09 19.50
C GLY A 116 1.57 3.61 18.06
N HIS A 117 2.31 3.03 17.11
CA HIS A 117 2.11 3.29 15.69
C HIS A 117 0.97 2.41 15.16
N LYS A 118 0.15 2.97 14.27
CA LYS A 118 -0.99 2.28 13.67
C LYS A 118 -0.92 2.29 12.16
N ALA A 119 -1.35 1.20 11.56
CA ALA A 119 -1.64 1.14 10.15
C ALA A 119 -3.07 1.65 9.87
N GLY A 120 -3.25 2.28 8.71
CA GLY A 120 -4.55 2.79 8.33
C GLY A 120 -4.61 3.25 6.89
N ILE A 121 -5.77 3.73 6.48
CA ILE A 121 -5.96 4.33 5.15
C ILE A 121 -6.45 5.75 5.33
N LEU A 122 -5.77 6.69 4.68
CA LEU A 122 -6.13 8.10 4.57
C LEU A 122 -6.71 8.40 3.20
N ARG A 123 -7.41 9.53 3.09
CA ARG A 123 -7.97 10.02 1.83
C ARG A 123 -7.64 11.49 1.61
N ILE A 124 -7.44 11.86 0.34
CA ILE A 124 -7.43 13.25 -0.13
C ILE A 124 -8.55 13.36 -1.17
N LYS A 125 -9.58 14.17 -0.88
CA LYS A 125 -10.73 14.33 -1.79
C LYS A 125 -10.31 14.96 -3.11
N LYS A 126 -11.04 14.65 -4.17
CA LYS A 126 -10.88 15.29 -5.48
C LYS A 126 -10.94 16.82 -5.33
N GLY A 127 -10.00 17.51 -6.00
CA GLY A 127 -9.86 18.96 -5.94
C GLY A 127 -9.15 19.49 -4.70
N GLU A 128 -8.94 18.66 -3.67
CA GLU A 128 -8.26 19.06 -2.44
C GLU A 128 -6.77 18.67 -2.48
N THR A 129 -5.97 19.38 -1.70
CA THR A 129 -4.53 19.09 -1.52
C THR A 129 -4.18 18.79 -0.06
N ASP A 130 -5.17 18.61 0.81
CA ASP A 130 -5.02 18.23 2.21
C ASP A 130 -5.75 16.90 2.49
N PHE A 131 -5.37 16.24 3.57
CA PHE A 131 -6.09 15.07 4.02
C PHE A 131 -7.54 15.41 4.37
N ASP A 132 -8.44 14.51 4.00
CA ASP A 132 -9.85 14.58 4.41
C ASP A 132 -9.97 14.34 5.92
N PRO A 133 -10.37 15.36 6.72
CA PRO A 133 -10.45 15.22 8.16
C PRO A 133 -11.56 14.26 8.63
N THR A 134 -12.42 13.83 7.72
CA THR A 134 -13.52 12.90 8.04
C THR A 134 -13.22 11.46 7.67
N TYR A 135 -12.03 11.17 7.10
CA TYR A 135 -11.66 9.83 6.65
C TYR A 135 -10.32 9.38 7.25
N HIS A 136 -10.40 8.65 8.34
CA HIS A 136 -9.25 8.02 9.01
C HIS A 136 -9.62 6.55 9.30
N TRP A 137 -9.40 5.67 8.34
CA TRP A 137 -9.74 4.26 8.52
C TRP A 137 -8.60 3.50 9.21
N THR A 138 -8.72 3.27 10.49
CA THR A 138 -7.74 2.48 11.27
C THR A 138 -7.84 1.00 10.89
N ILE A 139 -6.73 0.43 10.43
CA ILE A 139 -6.58 -1.00 10.12
C ILE A 139 -6.10 -1.78 11.34
N THR A 140 -5.10 -1.27 12.05
CA THR A 140 -4.57 -1.94 13.26
C THR A 140 -5.66 -2.19 14.28
N GLY A 141 -5.90 -3.46 14.60
CA GLY A 141 -6.92 -3.89 15.55
C GLY A 141 -8.34 -3.96 14.98
N ALA A 142 -8.55 -3.64 13.70
CA ALA A 142 -9.87 -3.74 13.09
C ALA A 142 -10.30 -5.20 12.89
N SER A 143 -11.60 -5.45 12.98
CA SER A 143 -12.19 -6.75 12.65
C SER A 143 -12.25 -6.98 11.15
N ILE A 144 -12.15 -8.25 10.75
CA ILE A 144 -12.30 -8.70 9.37
C ILE A 144 -13.48 -9.67 9.36
N GLU A 145 -14.51 -9.38 8.56
CA GLU A 145 -15.65 -10.29 8.42
C GLU A 145 -15.19 -11.67 7.94
N GLY A 146 -15.59 -12.72 8.65
CA GLY A 146 -15.17 -14.11 8.38
C GLY A 146 -13.80 -14.50 8.92
N GLU A 147 -13.12 -13.63 9.69
CA GLU A 147 -11.83 -13.92 10.32
C GLU A 147 -11.91 -13.77 11.83
N GLU A 148 -11.26 -14.67 12.58
CA GLU A 148 -11.29 -14.68 14.04
C GLU A 148 -10.32 -13.68 14.68
N LYS A 149 -9.24 -13.37 13.99
CA LYS A 149 -8.17 -12.51 14.50
C LYS A 149 -8.28 -11.11 13.91
N VAL A 150 -7.83 -10.14 14.67
CA VAL A 150 -7.83 -8.74 14.24
C VAL A 150 -6.67 -8.41 13.30
N ALA A 151 -6.88 -7.41 12.47
CA ALA A 151 -5.89 -6.91 11.51
C ALA A 151 -4.67 -6.26 12.19
N GLY A 152 -3.49 -6.48 11.62
CA GLY A 152 -2.27 -5.75 11.93
C GLY A 152 -2.07 -4.56 10.97
N PHE A 153 -1.66 -4.85 9.75
CA PHE A 153 -1.44 -3.83 8.71
C PHE A 153 -1.77 -4.39 7.31
N ALA A 154 -1.98 -3.50 6.34
CA ALA A 154 -2.16 -3.90 4.95
C ALA A 154 -0.81 -4.28 4.34
N ALA A 155 -0.60 -5.58 4.10
CA ALA A 155 0.61 -6.11 3.47
C ALA A 155 0.63 -5.84 1.96
N SER A 156 -0.52 -5.75 1.32
CA SER A 156 -0.72 -5.26 -0.05
C SER A 156 -2.13 -4.74 -0.23
N ILE A 157 -2.32 -3.89 -1.23
CA ILE A 157 -3.63 -3.38 -1.61
C ILE A 157 -3.65 -3.06 -3.11
N CYS A 158 -4.72 -3.40 -3.81
CA CYS A 158 -4.92 -3.10 -5.22
C CYS A 158 -6.36 -2.64 -5.44
N TYR A 159 -6.54 -1.39 -5.80
CA TYR A 159 -7.86 -0.85 -6.12
C TYR A 159 -8.42 -1.49 -7.41
N ALA A 160 -9.67 -1.95 -7.34
CA ALA A 160 -10.38 -2.49 -8.50
C ALA A 160 -11.34 -1.45 -9.08
N ALA A 161 -12.47 -1.23 -8.42
CA ALA A 161 -13.51 -0.27 -8.81
C ALA A 161 -14.58 -0.11 -7.72
N ASN A 162 -15.42 0.93 -7.82
CA ASN A 162 -16.61 1.15 -6.98
C ASN A 162 -16.34 1.10 -5.47
N GLY A 163 -15.21 1.67 -5.05
CA GLY A 163 -14.77 1.69 -3.65
C GLY A 163 -14.24 0.36 -3.13
N LYS A 164 -14.08 -0.66 -4.00
CA LYS A 164 -13.49 -1.94 -3.61
C LYS A 164 -12.02 -2.01 -3.97
N ALA A 165 -11.21 -2.44 -3.02
CA ALA A 165 -9.83 -2.86 -3.22
C ALA A 165 -9.64 -4.30 -2.71
N TYR A 166 -8.59 -4.95 -3.19
CA TYR A 166 -8.26 -6.33 -2.83
C TYR A 166 -6.79 -6.40 -2.43
N GLY A 167 -6.48 -7.22 -1.46
CA GLY A 167 -5.11 -7.33 -0.99
C GLY A 167 -4.98 -8.27 0.19
N TYR A 168 -3.96 -8.04 0.99
CA TYR A 168 -3.65 -8.86 2.13
C TYR A 168 -3.49 -8.02 3.39
N ILE A 169 -4.05 -8.55 4.47
CA ILE A 169 -3.81 -8.06 5.83
C ILE A 169 -2.87 -9.02 6.53
N ASP A 170 -1.78 -8.49 7.07
CA ASP A 170 -0.95 -9.22 8.03
C ASP A 170 -1.67 -9.27 9.38
N ILE A 171 -1.71 -10.46 9.98
CA ILE A 171 -2.45 -10.75 11.21
C ILE A 171 -1.48 -11.29 12.27
N PRO A 172 -0.91 -10.45 13.13
CA PRO A 172 0.05 -10.88 14.15
C PRO A 172 -0.45 -11.98 15.08
N GLY A 173 -1.77 -12.09 15.25
CA GLY A 173 -2.41 -13.15 16.02
C GLY A 173 -2.19 -14.57 15.51
N TYR A 174 -1.62 -14.74 14.32
CA TYR A 174 -1.21 -16.02 13.74
C TYR A 174 0.31 -16.27 13.80
N TYR A 175 1.11 -15.33 14.29
CA TYR A 175 2.54 -15.56 14.44
C TYR A 175 2.80 -16.68 15.47
N LYS A 176 3.67 -17.60 15.09
CA LYS A 176 4.19 -18.59 16.03
C LYS A 176 5.29 -17.96 16.89
N PRO A 177 5.60 -18.56 18.06
CA PRO A 177 6.71 -18.07 18.87
C PRO A 177 8.01 -17.95 18.07
N GLY A 178 8.62 -16.77 18.09
CA GLY A 178 9.83 -16.46 17.33
C GLY A 178 9.62 -16.08 15.84
N GLU A 179 8.41 -16.17 15.32
CA GLU A 179 8.09 -15.67 13.97
C GLU A 179 7.72 -14.19 14.01
N THR A 180 8.21 -13.42 13.05
CA THR A 180 7.81 -12.03 12.84
C THR A 180 7.88 -11.67 11.37
N GLY A 181 7.10 -10.67 10.97
CA GLY A 181 7.18 -10.06 9.65
C GLY A 181 6.86 -11.01 8.50
N HIS A 182 7.49 -10.77 7.36
CA HIS A 182 7.10 -11.37 6.08
C HIS A 182 7.32 -12.89 5.98
N GLY A 183 8.13 -13.49 6.84
CA GLY A 183 8.35 -14.93 6.85
C GLY A 183 7.21 -15.73 7.46
N ALA A 184 6.42 -15.13 8.32
CA ALA A 184 5.28 -15.77 8.97
C ALA A 184 4.16 -16.08 7.98
N ILE A 185 3.48 -17.21 8.17
CA ILE A 185 2.25 -17.57 7.44
C ILE A 185 1.06 -16.91 8.18
N ALA A 186 0.90 -15.63 8.00
CA ALA A 186 -0.01 -14.80 8.77
C ALA A 186 -0.80 -13.78 7.93
N SER A 187 -0.60 -13.76 6.61
CA SER A 187 -1.28 -12.81 5.74
C SER A 187 -2.57 -13.38 5.18
N ARG A 188 -3.70 -12.71 5.43
CA ARG A 188 -5.04 -13.07 4.98
C ARG A 188 -5.45 -12.24 3.76
N ALA A 189 -5.88 -12.91 2.70
CA ALA A 189 -6.50 -12.24 1.55
C ALA A 189 -7.85 -11.64 1.95
N VAL A 190 -8.07 -10.36 1.62
CA VAL A 190 -9.28 -9.61 1.98
C VAL A 190 -9.79 -8.72 0.85
N VAL A 191 -11.08 -8.44 0.90
CA VAL A 191 -11.71 -7.31 0.22
C VAL A 191 -11.73 -6.13 1.17
N PHE A 192 -11.31 -4.96 0.70
CA PHE A 192 -11.46 -3.68 1.38
C PHE A 192 -12.65 -2.93 0.77
N ASP A 193 -13.66 -2.62 1.57
CA ASP A 193 -14.70 -1.67 1.22
C ASP A 193 -14.28 -0.28 1.75
N LEU A 194 -13.69 0.51 0.86
CA LEU A 194 -13.14 1.83 1.21
C LEU A 194 -14.21 2.82 1.64
N TYR A 195 -15.42 2.72 1.06
CA TYR A 195 -16.49 3.68 1.34
C TYR A 195 -17.16 3.42 2.68
N ASN A 196 -17.27 2.15 3.07
CA ASN A 196 -17.86 1.75 4.35
C ASN A 196 -16.81 1.42 5.42
N GLN A 197 -15.52 1.49 5.09
CA GLN A 197 -14.40 1.18 6.00
C GLN A 197 -14.53 -0.22 6.62
N LYS A 198 -14.76 -1.22 5.78
CA LYS A 198 -14.93 -2.63 6.18
C LYS A 198 -13.98 -3.55 5.44
N MET A 199 -13.57 -4.61 6.10
CA MET A 199 -12.80 -5.68 5.50
C MET A 199 -13.56 -6.99 5.60
N LYS A 200 -13.44 -7.80 4.55
CA LYS A 200 -14.01 -9.15 4.49
C LYS A 200 -12.96 -10.12 3.96
N LYS A 201 -12.85 -11.28 4.62
CA LYS A 201 -12.00 -12.39 4.18
C LYS A 201 -12.44 -12.89 2.80
N ILE A 202 -11.48 -13.14 1.93
CA ILE A 202 -11.68 -13.87 0.67
C ILE A 202 -11.60 -15.35 0.99
N GLU A 203 -12.70 -16.07 0.73
CA GLU A 203 -12.75 -17.51 0.94
C GLU A 203 -12.01 -18.27 -0.17
N GLY A 204 -11.50 -19.46 0.17
CA GLY A 204 -10.80 -20.35 -0.77
C GLY A 204 -9.29 -20.16 -0.87
N LEU A 205 -8.70 -19.26 -0.05
CA LEU A 205 -7.26 -19.15 0.12
C LEU A 205 -6.85 -19.37 1.57
N ASP A 206 -5.81 -20.19 1.75
CA ASP A 206 -5.13 -20.31 3.04
C ASP A 206 -4.35 -19.04 3.38
N LEU A 207 -3.86 -18.94 4.63
CA LEU A 207 -2.92 -17.90 5.01
C LEU A 207 -1.67 -17.95 4.13
N SER A 208 -1.20 -16.79 3.71
CA SER A 208 0.05 -16.61 2.95
C SER A 208 1.17 -16.11 3.84
N ASN A 209 2.41 -16.32 3.42
CA ASN A 209 3.50 -15.50 3.95
C ASN A 209 3.50 -14.10 3.32
N GLY A 210 4.18 -13.15 3.97
CA GLY A 210 4.19 -11.76 3.55
C GLY A 210 4.96 -11.45 2.26
N TYR A 211 5.64 -12.45 1.65
CA TYR A 211 6.28 -12.31 0.34
C TYR A 211 5.38 -12.72 -0.82
N GLY A 212 4.35 -13.54 -0.58
CA GLY A 212 3.41 -14.00 -1.59
C GLY A 212 2.05 -13.33 -1.46
N VAL A 213 1.99 -12.01 -1.40
CA VAL A 213 0.77 -11.24 -1.07
C VAL A 213 0.38 -10.21 -2.14
N LEU A 214 0.88 -10.34 -3.35
CA LEU A 214 0.61 -9.36 -4.39
C LEU A 214 -0.73 -9.56 -5.07
N VAL A 215 -1.35 -8.44 -5.45
CA VAL A 215 -2.58 -8.40 -6.24
C VAL A 215 -2.38 -7.44 -7.40
N SER A 216 -2.81 -7.83 -8.59
CA SER A 216 -2.73 -6.99 -9.79
C SER A 216 -4.00 -7.14 -10.64
N LYS A 217 -4.36 -6.10 -11.39
CA LYS A 217 -5.41 -6.22 -12.41
C LYS A 217 -5.00 -7.25 -13.46
N TYR A 218 -5.93 -8.07 -13.89
CA TYR A 218 -5.71 -9.12 -14.87
C TYR A 218 -6.99 -9.37 -15.67
N LYS A 219 -7.00 -9.02 -16.95
CA LYS A 219 -8.18 -9.10 -17.83
C LYS A 219 -9.38 -8.38 -17.19
N ASP A 220 -10.49 -9.08 -17.05
CA ASP A 220 -11.73 -8.63 -16.43
C ASP A 220 -11.77 -8.82 -14.89
N GLY A 221 -10.68 -9.32 -14.30
CA GLY A 221 -10.58 -9.60 -12.88
C GLY A 221 -9.25 -9.20 -12.27
N LEU A 222 -8.81 -9.99 -11.31
CA LEU A 222 -7.56 -9.79 -10.58
C LEU A 222 -6.74 -11.08 -10.55
N ALA A 223 -5.43 -10.93 -10.68
CA ALA A 223 -4.46 -11.96 -10.34
C ALA A 223 -4.02 -11.74 -8.90
N ILE A 224 -4.15 -12.75 -8.06
CA ILE A 224 -3.77 -12.71 -6.65
C ILE A 224 -2.73 -13.79 -6.35
N ALA A 225 -1.58 -13.39 -5.85
CA ALA A 225 -0.53 -14.30 -5.40
C ALA A 225 -0.89 -14.86 -4.02
N ASN A 226 -0.62 -16.13 -3.79
CA ASN A 226 -0.70 -16.73 -2.46
C ASN A 226 0.44 -17.74 -2.27
N ALA A 227 1.06 -17.70 -1.10
CA ALA A 227 2.17 -18.61 -0.75
C ALA A 227 1.91 -19.21 0.64
N SER A 228 1.01 -20.20 0.65
CA SER A 228 0.67 -20.95 1.85
C SER A 228 1.71 -22.06 2.15
N THR A 229 1.47 -22.82 3.20
CA THR A 229 2.29 -24.00 3.52
C THR A 229 2.08 -25.16 2.54
N THR A 230 0.94 -25.20 1.88
CA THR A 230 0.53 -26.31 0.99
C THR A 230 0.70 -25.97 -0.48
N THR A 231 0.43 -24.74 -0.86
CA THR A 231 0.39 -24.31 -2.27
C THR A 231 0.95 -22.91 -2.42
N LYS A 232 1.75 -22.72 -3.46
CA LYS A 232 2.23 -21.41 -3.90
C LYS A 232 1.82 -21.18 -5.34
N GLY A 233 1.25 -20.01 -5.62
CA GLY A 233 0.80 -19.74 -6.97
C GLY A 233 0.07 -18.42 -7.13
N ILE A 234 -0.43 -18.22 -8.35
CA ILE A 234 -1.22 -17.07 -8.75
C ILE A 234 -2.62 -17.55 -9.11
N TYR A 235 -3.61 -16.95 -8.51
CA TYR A 235 -5.02 -17.30 -8.63
C TYR A 235 -5.80 -16.20 -9.34
N TYR A 236 -6.90 -16.58 -10.00
CA TYR A 236 -7.86 -15.61 -10.54
C TYR A 236 -8.94 -15.30 -9.51
N LEU A 237 -9.19 -14.01 -9.30
CA LEU A 237 -10.26 -13.50 -8.47
C LEU A 237 -11.24 -12.68 -9.32
N ASN A 238 -12.52 -13.00 -9.20
CA ASN A 238 -13.60 -12.27 -9.85
C ASN A 238 -14.11 -11.15 -8.91
N PRO A 239 -13.90 -9.85 -9.25
CA PRO A 239 -14.27 -8.74 -8.37
C PRO A 239 -15.77 -8.45 -8.33
N GLN A 240 -16.59 -9.00 -9.23
CA GLN A 240 -18.05 -8.87 -9.19
C GLN A 240 -18.67 -9.78 -8.12
N THR A 241 -18.03 -10.92 -7.85
CA THR A 241 -18.54 -11.92 -6.91
C THR A 241 -17.70 -12.09 -5.65
N ASP A 242 -16.52 -11.44 -5.60
CA ASP A 242 -15.48 -11.59 -4.57
C ASP A 242 -14.99 -13.05 -4.42
N LYS A 243 -15.13 -13.87 -5.47
CA LYS A 243 -14.77 -15.29 -5.44
C LYS A 243 -13.44 -15.55 -6.14
N ILE A 244 -12.65 -16.43 -5.51
CA ILE A 244 -11.42 -16.97 -6.07
C ILE A 244 -11.71 -18.27 -6.82
N ASN A 245 -10.98 -18.50 -7.92
CA ASN A 245 -10.87 -19.84 -8.46
C ASN A 245 -9.89 -20.62 -7.57
N PRO A 246 -10.28 -21.73 -6.94
CA PRO A 246 -9.43 -22.46 -6.01
C PRO A 246 -8.24 -23.15 -6.70
N ILE A 247 -8.28 -23.29 -8.03
CA ILE A 247 -7.17 -23.82 -8.81
C ILE A 247 -6.28 -22.65 -9.25
N PRO A 248 -5.00 -22.63 -8.91
CA PRO A 248 -4.09 -21.58 -9.35
C PRO A 248 -3.95 -21.58 -10.87
N MET A 249 -3.96 -20.39 -11.48
CA MET A 249 -3.61 -20.22 -12.90
C MET A 249 -2.15 -20.59 -13.17
N ILE A 250 -1.28 -20.30 -12.20
CA ILE A 250 0.15 -20.59 -12.24
C ILE A 250 0.56 -21.12 -10.88
N THR A 251 1.13 -22.32 -10.86
CA THR A 251 1.79 -22.88 -9.68
C THR A 251 3.26 -22.47 -9.67
N THR A 252 3.77 -22.04 -8.51
CA THR A 252 5.17 -21.61 -8.36
C THR A 252 5.90 -22.46 -7.31
N ILE A 253 7.21 -22.61 -7.47
CA ILE A 253 8.07 -23.25 -6.46
C ILE A 253 8.39 -22.25 -5.35
N GLY A 254 8.73 -21.02 -5.75
CA GLY A 254 9.02 -19.89 -4.84
C GLY A 254 7.79 -19.03 -4.55
N ASN A 255 7.99 -17.98 -3.75
CA ASN A 255 6.96 -16.99 -3.49
C ASN A 255 6.79 -16.11 -4.74
N PRO A 256 5.57 -15.93 -5.28
CA PRO A 256 5.32 -15.00 -6.38
C PRO A 256 5.36 -13.56 -5.84
N MET A 257 6.48 -12.86 -6.09
CA MET A 257 6.76 -11.54 -5.52
C MET A 257 6.43 -10.37 -6.45
N ALA A 258 6.14 -10.63 -7.71
CA ALA A 258 5.70 -9.62 -8.68
C ALA A 258 4.69 -10.21 -9.66
N ILE A 259 3.67 -9.44 -9.97
CA ILE A 259 2.67 -9.77 -10.99
C ILE A 259 2.44 -8.51 -11.82
N GLU A 260 2.81 -8.56 -13.09
CA GLU A 260 2.54 -7.50 -14.05
C GLU A 260 1.73 -8.08 -15.22
N TRP A 261 0.67 -7.37 -15.59
CA TRP A 261 -0.15 -7.70 -16.76
C TRP A 261 0.06 -6.64 -17.83
N PHE A 262 0.64 -7.06 -18.95
CA PHE A 262 0.90 -6.19 -20.10
C PHE A 262 -0.22 -6.26 -21.15
N GLY A 263 -1.45 -6.39 -20.74
CA GLY A 263 -2.67 -6.55 -21.54
C GLY A 263 -2.59 -6.23 -23.03
N ASN A 264 -3.51 -6.81 -23.80
CA ASN A 264 -3.70 -6.44 -25.22
C ASN A 264 -4.58 -5.22 -25.31
#